data_c416f5b659999ee1e59bad69d4ac5c5f
#
_entry.id   c416f5b659999ee1e59bad69d4ac5c5f
#
_cell.length_a   1.000
_cell.length_b   1.000
_cell.length_c   1.000
_cell.angle_alpha   90.00
_cell.angle_beta   90.00
_cell.angle_gamma   90.00
#
_symmetry.space_group_name_H-M   'P 1'
#
loop_
_entity.id
_entity.type
_entity.pdbx_description
1 polymer ?
#
loop_
_entity_poly.entity_id
_entity_poly.type
_entity_poly.pdbx_seq_one_letter_code
_entity_poly.pdbx_strand_id
1 'polypeptide(L)'
;MRALYQSRRPASASPNAHCSAMPGLDQLSRPSQFPFIDLAERYRTTRALSCALLDPLSEADATIQSMEDASPAKWHLGHTNWFFETFLLRDHQPGYTLHDERWPFVFNSYYEAEGERIARFSRGMLSRPTVEQVRDWRDAVDHAMAPLLDDPTFAPLIELGIAHEQQHQELLLTDIKHALFQNPLGPAMFDGTPAKAELTVG
;
A
#
# COMPACT_ATOMS: atom_id res chain seq x y z
N MET A 1 34.50 -46.09 13.73
CA MET A 1 34.88 -46.43 12.35
C MET A 1 35.01 -45.10 11.59
N ARG A 2 36.25 -44.71 11.32
CA ARG A 2 36.60 -43.53 10.51
C ARG A 2 36.78 -44.01 9.06
N ALA A 3 36.12 -43.38 8.11
CA ALA A 3 36.39 -43.55 6.70
C ALA A 3 36.78 -42.18 6.12
N LEU A 4 38.02 -42.17 5.65
CA LEU A 4 38.73 -41.07 4.98
C LEU A 4 38.16 -40.92 3.57
N TYR A 5 37.73 -39.68 3.21
CA TYR A 5 37.47 -39.35 1.82
C TYR A 5 38.59 -38.48 1.30
N GLN A 6 39.41 -39.07 0.38
CA GLN A 6 40.53 -38.41 -0.28
C GLN A 6 40.02 -37.51 -1.42
N SER A 7 40.46 -36.27 -1.41
CA SER A 7 40.27 -35.29 -2.47
C SER A 7 41.14 -35.65 -3.69
N ARG A 8 40.49 -35.75 -4.87
CA ARG A 8 41.19 -35.68 -6.16
C ARG A 8 41.02 -34.28 -6.74
N ARG A 9 42.14 -33.57 -6.96
CA ARG A 9 42.19 -32.34 -7.76
C ARG A 9 42.12 -32.71 -9.25
N PRO A 10 41.34 -32.01 -10.08
CA PRO A 10 41.54 -32.07 -11.53
C PRO A 10 42.53 -30.97 -11.99
N ALA A 11 43.21 -31.30 -13.07
CA ALA A 11 44.35 -30.63 -13.68
C ALA A 11 43.99 -29.24 -14.26
N SER A 12 45.06 -28.42 -14.32
CA SER A 12 45.13 -27.12 -14.95
C SER A 12 44.73 -27.13 -16.44
N ALA A 13 43.74 -26.35 -16.83
CA ALA A 13 43.48 -26.00 -18.21
C ALA A 13 43.97 -24.56 -18.48
N SER A 14 44.71 -24.40 -19.57
CA SER A 14 45.32 -23.17 -20.04
C SER A 14 44.27 -22.09 -20.45
N PRO A 15 44.63 -20.80 -20.33
CA PRO A 15 43.73 -19.71 -20.71
C PRO A 15 44.03 -19.31 -22.18
N ASN A 16 43.11 -19.63 -23.08
CA ASN A 16 42.95 -18.90 -24.33
C ASN A 16 41.57 -19.24 -24.94
N ALA A 17 40.55 -18.53 -24.52
CA ALA A 17 39.32 -18.39 -25.29
C ALA A 17 39.06 -16.89 -25.43
N HIS A 18 39.15 -16.42 -26.68
CA HIS A 18 38.77 -15.08 -27.11
C HIS A 18 37.35 -14.80 -26.62
N CYS A 19 37.23 -13.89 -25.67
CA CYS A 19 35.94 -13.30 -25.32
C CYS A 19 35.60 -12.32 -26.43
N SER A 20 34.78 -12.77 -27.41
CA SER A 20 34.12 -11.88 -28.36
C SER A 20 33.21 -10.93 -27.58
N ALA A 21 33.50 -9.64 -27.68
CA ALA A 21 32.68 -8.59 -27.09
C ALA A 21 31.22 -8.76 -27.51
N MET A 22 30.34 -8.90 -26.54
CA MET A 22 28.90 -8.85 -26.76
C MET A 22 28.53 -7.43 -27.19
N PRO A 23 27.97 -7.19 -28.37
CA PRO A 23 27.41 -5.90 -28.72
C PRO A 23 26.07 -5.73 -28.01
N GLY A 24 25.95 -4.77 -27.10
CA GLY A 24 24.63 -4.45 -26.53
C GLY A 24 24.57 -3.81 -25.16
N LEU A 25 25.70 -3.62 -24.44
CA LEU A 25 25.65 -2.99 -23.12
C LEU A 25 25.54 -1.45 -23.16
N ASP A 26 25.78 -0.83 -24.31
CA ASP A 26 25.65 0.63 -24.46
C ASP A 26 24.22 1.14 -24.57
N GLN A 27 23.23 0.26 -24.66
CA GLN A 27 21.81 0.67 -24.75
C GLN A 27 21.11 0.77 -23.38
N LEU A 28 21.76 0.40 -22.30
CA LEU A 28 21.18 0.49 -20.94
C LEU A 28 21.35 1.89 -20.30
N SER A 29 22.03 2.81 -20.99
CA SER A 29 22.25 4.19 -20.51
C SER A 29 21.27 5.22 -21.11
N ARG A 30 20.15 4.79 -21.69
CA ARG A 30 19.10 5.76 -22.03
C ARG A 30 18.40 6.14 -20.75
N PRO A 31 18.37 7.45 -20.36
CA PRO A 31 17.51 7.89 -19.28
C PRO A 31 16.08 7.45 -19.64
N SER A 32 15.37 6.87 -18.67
CA SER A 32 13.99 6.44 -18.88
C SER A 32 13.20 7.62 -19.44
N GLN A 33 12.53 7.43 -20.58
CA GLN A 33 11.68 8.47 -21.20
C GLN A 33 10.40 8.73 -20.37
N PHE A 34 10.27 8.09 -19.19
CA PHE A 34 9.20 8.39 -18.27
C PHE A 34 9.61 9.58 -17.42
N PRO A 35 8.78 10.63 -17.34
CA PRO A 35 9.05 11.75 -16.45
C PRO A 35 9.22 11.20 -15.03
N PHE A 36 10.29 11.62 -14.36
CA PHE A 36 10.54 11.26 -12.97
C PHE A 36 9.43 11.93 -12.15
N ILE A 37 8.44 11.16 -11.73
CA ILE A 37 7.36 11.67 -10.89
C ILE A 37 7.97 11.93 -9.52
N ASP A 38 7.89 13.18 -9.09
CA ASP A 38 8.35 13.62 -7.79
C ASP A 38 7.68 12.85 -6.64
N LEU A 39 8.39 12.65 -5.54
CA LEU A 39 7.90 11.92 -4.37
C LEU A 39 6.60 12.52 -3.81
N ALA A 40 6.54 13.84 -3.73
CA ALA A 40 5.34 14.53 -3.27
C ALA A 40 4.15 14.31 -4.22
N GLU A 41 4.38 14.28 -5.51
CA GLU A 41 3.33 13.97 -6.50
C GLU A 41 2.89 12.51 -6.41
N ARG A 42 3.82 11.57 -6.24
CA ARG A 42 3.50 10.14 -5.99
C ARG A 42 2.65 9.98 -4.73
N TYR A 43 3.01 10.66 -3.65
CA TYR A 43 2.24 10.68 -2.41
C TYR A 43 0.80 11.16 -2.69
N ARG A 44 0.64 12.36 -3.26
CA ARG A 44 -0.69 12.95 -3.53
C ARG A 44 -1.55 12.06 -4.44
N THR A 45 -0.96 11.52 -5.50
CA THR A 45 -1.66 10.64 -6.45
C THR A 45 -2.12 9.34 -5.78
N THR A 46 -1.28 8.73 -4.95
CA THR A 46 -1.63 7.52 -4.19
C THR A 46 -2.77 7.81 -3.22
N ARG A 47 -2.69 8.92 -2.49
CA ARG A 47 -3.72 9.34 -1.54
C ARG A 47 -5.06 9.62 -2.22
N ALA A 48 -5.03 10.32 -3.35
CA ALA A 48 -6.22 10.62 -4.14
C ALA A 48 -6.88 9.34 -4.69
N LEU A 49 -6.08 8.37 -5.17
CA LEU A 49 -6.60 7.09 -5.66
C LEU A 49 -7.33 6.32 -4.54
N SER A 50 -6.79 6.29 -3.33
CA SER A 50 -7.44 5.63 -2.20
C SER A 50 -8.83 6.22 -1.91
N CYS A 51 -8.97 7.55 -1.96
CA CYS A 51 -10.26 8.22 -1.81
C CYS A 51 -11.22 7.89 -2.98
N ALA A 52 -10.72 7.91 -4.21
CA ALA A 52 -11.51 7.62 -5.40
C ALA A 52 -12.06 6.19 -5.43
N LEU A 53 -11.34 5.23 -4.84
CA LEU A 53 -11.82 3.85 -4.70
C LEU A 53 -13.03 3.72 -3.74
N LEU A 54 -13.22 4.68 -2.83
CA LEU A 54 -14.37 4.71 -1.94
C LEU A 54 -15.56 5.51 -2.52
N ASP A 55 -15.34 6.38 -3.50
CA ASP A 55 -16.39 7.26 -4.03
C ASP A 55 -17.66 6.52 -4.49
N PRO A 56 -17.59 5.34 -5.13
CA PRO A 56 -18.80 4.62 -5.54
C PRO A 56 -19.51 3.88 -4.40
N LEU A 57 -18.93 3.83 -3.19
CA LEU A 57 -19.47 3.06 -2.08
C LEU A 57 -20.37 3.91 -1.19
N SER A 58 -21.50 3.36 -0.81
CA SER A 58 -22.29 3.92 0.28
C SER A 58 -21.57 3.74 1.63
N GLU A 59 -21.99 4.49 2.67
CA GLU A 59 -21.46 4.29 4.04
C GLU A 59 -21.66 2.84 4.53
N ALA A 60 -22.77 2.20 4.13
CA ALA A 60 -23.04 0.81 4.46
C ALA A 60 -22.05 -0.14 3.76
N ASP A 61 -21.81 0.04 2.45
CA ASP A 61 -20.85 -0.76 1.70
C ASP A 61 -19.42 -0.56 2.22
N ALA A 62 -19.06 0.67 2.54
CA ALA A 62 -17.74 0.99 3.09
C ALA A 62 -17.50 0.43 4.50
N THR A 63 -18.56 0.03 5.21
CA THR A 63 -18.49 -0.48 6.59
C THR A 63 -18.56 -2.00 6.68
N ILE A 64 -19.10 -2.68 5.67
CA ILE A 64 -19.34 -4.13 5.71
C ILE A 64 -18.03 -4.92 5.78
N GLN A 65 -18.07 -6.00 6.56
CA GLN A 65 -17.00 -7.00 6.63
C GLN A 65 -17.63 -8.36 6.28
N SER A 66 -17.22 -8.94 5.19
CA SER A 66 -17.85 -10.14 4.63
C SER A 66 -17.30 -11.47 5.16
N MET A 67 -16.14 -11.43 5.83
CA MET A 67 -15.51 -12.57 6.49
C MET A 67 -14.48 -12.07 7.52
N GLU A 68 -14.04 -12.96 8.42
CA GLU A 68 -13.12 -12.61 9.52
C GLU A 68 -11.78 -12.04 9.05
N ASP A 69 -11.29 -12.48 7.89
CA ASP A 69 -10.00 -12.04 7.32
C ASP A 69 -10.10 -10.79 6.45
N ALA A 70 -11.30 -10.37 6.04
CA ALA A 70 -11.51 -9.12 5.32
C ALA A 70 -11.47 -7.92 6.28
N SER A 71 -11.37 -6.73 5.70
CA SER A 71 -11.55 -5.47 6.42
C SER A 71 -12.49 -4.55 5.64
N PRO A 72 -13.29 -3.72 6.33
CA PRO A 72 -14.13 -2.73 5.66
C PRO A 72 -13.32 -1.76 4.79
N ALA A 73 -13.88 -1.30 3.68
CA ALA A 73 -13.20 -0.35 2.79
C ALA A 73 -12.74 0.93 3.55
N LYS A 74 -13.58 1.48 4.42
CA LYS A 74 -13.19 2.65 5.23
C LYS A 74 -12.09 2.35 6.24
N TRP A 75 -11.98 1.10 6.71
CA TRP A 75 -10.88 0.72 7.60
C TRP A 75 -9.54 0.76 6.88
N HIS A 76 -9.47 0.29 5.61
CA HIS A 76 -8.25 0.42 4.81
C HIS A 76 -7.83 1.88 4.64
N LEU A 77 -8.79 2.77 4.36
CA LEU A 77 -8.54 4.20 4.22
C LEU A 77 -7.97 4.81 5.51
N GLY A 78 -8.55 4.45 6.66
CA GLY A 78 -8.09 4.91 7.97
C GLY A 78 -6.74 4.32 8.37
N HIS A 79 -6.50 3.03 8.09
CA HIS A 79 -5.26 2.35 8.42
C HIS A 79 -4.04 2.95 7.70
N THR A 80 -4.18 3.24 6.42
CA THR A 80 -3.09 3.89 5.66
C THR A 80 -2.86 5.33 6.13
N ASN A 81 -3.91 6.03 6.55
CA ASN A 81 -3.78 7.35 7.15
C ASN A 81 -3.09 7.30 8.52
N TRP A 82 -3.47 6.32 9.36
CA TRP A 82 -2.83 6.05 10.65
C TRP A 82 -1.31 5.84 10.51
N PHE A 83 -0.86 5.18 9.43
CA PHE A 83 0.57 4.98 9.17
C PHE A 83 1.30 6.32 9.06
N PHE A 84 0.81 7.24 8.24
CA PHE A 84 1.45 8.55 8.05
C PHE A 84 1.37 9.40 9.30
N GLU A 85 0.23 9.41 10.00
CA GLU A 85 0.08 10.17 11.24
C GLU A 85 1.01 9.66 12.33
N THR A 86 1.13 8.33 12.48
CA THR A 86 1.92 7.71 13.55
C THR A 86 3.42 7.83 13.28
N PHE A 87 3.88 7.31 12.14
CA PHE A 87 5.31 7.14 11.89
C PHE A 87 6.01 8.36 11.31
N LEU A 88 5.27 9.34 10.80
CA LEU A 88 5.85 10.57 10.26
C LEU A 88 5.49 11.78 11.12
N LEU A 89 4.21 12.04 11.35
CA LEU A 89 3.80 13.26 12.05
C LEU A 89 4.06 13.17 13.57
N ARG A 90 3.50 12.18 14.24
CA ARG A 90 3.67 12.00 15.69
C ARG A 90 5.15 11.86 16.07
N ASP A 91 5.89 11.04 15.35
CA ASP A 91 7.26 10.68 15.71
C ASP A 91 8.29 11.74 15.31
N HIS A 92 8.00 12.57 14.30
CA HIS A 92 8.99 13.48 13.74
C HIS A 92 8.57 14.95 13.68
N GLN A 93 7.31 15.30 13.93
CA GLN A 93 6.86 16.70 13.94
C GLN A 93 6.67 17.18 15.38
N PRO A 94 7.57 18.04 15.90
CA PRO A 94 7.47 18.54 17.28
C PRO A 94 6.14 19.25 17.52
N GLY A 95 5.44 18.86 18.58
CA GLY A 95 4.17 19.47 18.96
C GLY A 95 2.96 18.99 18.15
N TYR A 96 3.12 17.98 17.29
CA TYR A 96 1.98 17.36 16.62
C TYR A 96 1.05 16.70 17.64
N THR A 97 -0.24 16.90 17.46
CA THR A 97 -1.29 16.27 18.26
C THR A 97 -2.11 15.36 17.36
N LEU A 98 -2.32 14.11 17.79
CA LEU A 98 -3.14 13.15 17.07
C LEU A 98 -4.54 13.73 16.81
N HIS A 99 -5.10 13.43 15.66
CA HIS A 99 -6.45 13.87 15.30
C HIS A 99 -7.52 13.36 16.31
N ASP A 100 -7.38 12.09 16.75
CA ASP A 100 -8.15 11.50 17.85
C ASP A 100 -7.31 10.44 18.55
N GLU A 101 -7.08 10.57 19.84
CA GLU A 101 -6.24 9.66 20.63
C GLU A 101 -6.75 8.20 20.68
N ARG A 102 -8.02 7.96 20.32
CA ARG A 102 -8.62 6.62 20.28
C ARG A 102 -8.41 5.91 18.93
N TRP A 103 -8.10 6.65 17.88
CA TRP A 103 -8.01 6.08 16.53
C TRP A 103 -6.80 5.19 16.30
N PRO A 104 -5.66 5.35 16.98
CA PRO A 104 -4.60 4.35 16.91
C PRO A 104 -5.07 2.94 17.30
N PHE A 105 -5.91 2.78 18.33
CA PHE A 105 -6.51 1.49 18.66
C PHE A 105 -7.40 0.92 17.54
N VAL A 106 -8.15 1.79 16.83
CA VAL A 106 -9.09 1.40 15.80
C VAL A 106 -8.38 0.99 14.51
N PHE A 107 -7.32 1.73 14.14
CA PHE A 107 -6.67 1.62 12.84
C PHE A 107 -5.30 0.94 12.85
N ASN A 108 -4.72 0.63 14.01
CA ASN A 108 -3.54 -0.24 14.11
C ASN A 108 -3.88 -1.67 13.66
N SER A 109 -2.92 -2.37 13.04
CA SER A 109 -3.08 -3.76 12.58
C SER A 109 -2.09 -4.71 13.28
N TYR A 110 -0.88 -4.86 12.75
CA TYR A 110 0.11 -5.82 13.25
C TYR A 110 1.25 -5.17 14.02
N TYR A 111 1.21 -3.88 14.23
CA TYR A 111 2.29 -3.15 14.90
C TYR A 111 2.14 -3.26 16.42
N GLU A 112 2.66 -4.35 16.98
CA GLU A 112 2.55 -4.63 18.43
C GLU A 112 3.22 -3.57 19.30
N ALA A 113 4.28 -2.94 18.78
CA ALA A 113 4.96 -1.84 19.47
C ALA A 113 4.08 -0.59 19.63
N GLU A 114 3.04 -0.44 18.82
CA GLU A 114 2.08 0.66 18.85
C GLU A 114 0.89 0.41 19.78
N GLY A 115 0.92 -0.67 20.55
CA GLY A 115 -0.07 -0.96 21.58
C GLY A 115 -1.24 -1.83 21.11
N GLU A 116 -2.32 -1.76 21.90
CA GLU A 116 -3.52 -2.55 21.64
C GLU A 116 -4.23 -2.13 20.36
N ARG A 117 -4.97 -3.05 19.76
CA ARG A 117 -5.71 -2.86 18.53
C ARG A 117 -7.05 -3.57 18.54
N ILE A 118 -7.97 -3.10 17.73
CA ILE A 118 -9.23 -3.82 17.49
C ILE A 118 -8.96 -5.18 16.84
N ALA A 119 -9.62 -6.22 17.30
CA ALA A 119 -9.56 -7.53 16.67
C ALA A 119 -10.04 -7.45 15.21
N ARG A 120 -9.32 -8.12 14.28
CA ARG A 120 -9.61 -8.04 12.85
C ARG A 120 -11.07 -8.39 12.51
N PHE A 121 -11.58 -9.46 13.09
CA PHE A 121 -12.95 -9.93 12.87
C PHE A 121 -14.03 -8.95 13.42
N SER A 122 -13.64 -7.95 14.22
CA SER A 122 -14.55 -6.94 14.77
C SER A 122 -14.56 -5.63 13.99
N ARG A 123 -13.76 -5.49 12.93
CA ARG A 123 -13.67 -4.24 12.15
C ARG A 123 -14.99 -3.85 11.48
N GLY A 124 -15.79 -4.83 11.10
CA GLY A 124 -17.14 -4.60 10.55
C GLY A 124 -18.16 -4.05 11.54
N MET A 125 -17.85 -4.04 12.85
CA MET A 125 -18.69 -3.42 13.87
C MET A 125 -18.45 -1.91 14.01
N LEU A 126 -17.46 -1.35 13.32
CA LEU A 126 -17.10 0.06 13.38
C LEU A 126 -18.06 0.92 12.56
N SER A 127 -19.24 1.23 13.11
CA SER A 127 -20.13 2.24 12.51
C SER A 127 -19.57 3.66 12.63
N ARG A 128 -18.57 3.87 13.48
CA ARG A 128 -17.79 5.11 13.66
C ARG A 128 -16.31 4.79 13.71
N PRO A 129 -15.44 5.70 13.18
CA PRO A 129 -15.82 6.92 12.45
C PRO A 129 -16.56 6.63 11.15
N THR A 130 -17.28 7.64 10.63
CA THR A 130 -17.88 7.59 9.29
C THR A 130 -16.80 7.74 8.21
N VAL A 131 -17.14 7.42 6.95
CA VAL A 131 -16.24 7.67 5.80
C VAL A 131 -15.87 9.15 5.73
N GLU A 132 -16.83 10.05 5.94
CA GLU A 132 -16.57 11.50 5.94
C GLU A 132 -15.55 11.89 7.03
N GLN A 133 -15.73 11.42 8.26
CA GLN A 133 -14.77 11.68 9.34
C GLN A 133 -13.35 11.14 9.04
N VAL A 134 -13.26 9.98 8.39
CA VAL A 134 -11.96 9.45 7.95
C VAL A 134 -11.34 10.31 6.84
N ARG A 135 -12.15 10.85 5.93
CA ARG A 135 -11.70 11.79 4.88
C ARG A 135 -11.20 13.11 5.47
N ASP A 136 -11.94 13.70 6.40
CA ASP A 136 -11.52 14.92 7.11
C ASP A 136 -10.17 14.72 7.82
N TRP A 137 -10.01 13.57 8.45
CA TRP A 137 -8.73 13.20 9.06
C TRP A 137 -7.61 13.05 8.01
N ARG A 138 -7.89 12.47 6.85
CA ARG A 138 -6.90 12.35 5.77
C ARG A 138 -6.45 13.72 5.28
N ASP A 139 -7.39 14.64 5.10
CA ASP A 139 -7.09 16.01 4.67
C ASP A 139 -6.21 16.74 5.71
N ALA A 140 -6.48 16.54 7.00
CA ALA A 140 -5.67 17.10 8.07
C ALA A 140 -4.24 16.53 8.06
N VAL A 141 -4.09 15.21 7.88
CA VAL A 141 -2.78 14.53 7.77
C VAL A 141 -2.03 15.00 6.52
N ASP A 142 -2.70 15.06 5.36
CA ASP A 142 -2.08 15.50 4.10
C ASP A 142 -1.57 16.94 4.18
N HIS A 143 -2.32 17.81 4.86
CA HIS A 143 -1.89 19.17 5.13
C HIS A 143 -0.65 19.23 6.04
N ALA A 144 -0.64 18.42 7.12
CA ALA A 144 0.47 18.36 8.05
C ALA A 144 1.73 17.71 7.45
N MET A 145 1.57 16.79 6.48
CA MET A 145 2.66 16.13 5.77
C MET A 145 3.44 17.05 4.82
N ALA A 146 2.86 18.19 4.39
CA ALA A 146 3.46 19.06 3.37
C ALA A 146 4.94 19.40 3.62
N PRO A 147 5.37 19.84 4.83
CA PRO A 147 6.78 20.17 5.08
C PRO A 147 7.70 18.94 5.07
N LEU A 148 7.19 17.74 5.39
CA LEU A 148 7.96 16.49 5.41
C LEU A 148 8.18 15.94 4.00
N LEU A 149 7.28 16.23 3.07
CA LEU A 149 7.40 15.80 1.67
C LEU A 149 8.58 16.47 0.94
N ASP A 150 8.99 17.65 1.38
CA ASP A 150 10.11 18.40 0.82
C ASP A 150 11.45 18.06 1.50
N ASP A 151 11.45 17.32 2.61
CA ASP A 151 12.66 16.94 3.33
C ASP A 151 13.15 15.53 2.92
N PRO A 152 14.31 15.43 2.26
CA PRO A 152 14.85 14.16 1.79
C PRO A 152 15.13 13.14 2.92
N THR A 153 15.24 13.59 4.17
CA THR A 153 15.44 12.72 5.33
C THR A 153 14.28 11.74 5.49
N PHE A 154 13.07 12.15 5.16
CA PHE A 154 11.86 11.33 5.30
C PHE A 154 11.51 10.54 4.03
N ALA A 155 12.21 10.77 2.93
CA ALA A 155 11.89 10.11 1.65
C ALA A 155 11.77 8.58 1.75
N PRO A 156 12.68 7.83 2.41
CA PRO A 156 12.54 6.37 2.52
C PRO A 156 11.27 5.93 3.28
N LEU A 157 10.90 6.66 4.33
CA LEU A 157 9.72 6.33 5.13
C LEU A 157 8.43 6.71 4.41
N ILE A 158 8.44 7.82 3.67
CA ILE A 158 7.33 8.23 2.81
C ILE A 158 7.12 7.22 1.67
N GLU A 159 8.20 6.74 1.04
CA GLU A 159 8.13 5.70 0.01
C GLU A 159 7.55 4.39 0.56
N LEU A 160 7.94 4.00 1.76
CA LEU A 160 7.35 2.84 2.45
C LEU A 160 5.85 3.05 2.68
N GLY A 161 5.44 4.23 3.14
CA GLY A 161 4.03 4.59 3.34
C GLY A 161 3.23 4.56 2.05
N ILE A 162 3.78 5.06 0.94
CA ILE A 162 3.17 4.99 -0.39
C ILE A 162 2.97 3.52 -0.80
N ALA A 163 4.01 2.68 -0.70
CA ALA A 163 3.91 1.26 -1.05
C ALA A 163 2.90 0.52 -0.17
N HIS A 164 2.87 0.83 1.13
CA HIS A 164 1.89 0.30 2.08
C HIS A 164 0.45 0.71 1.69
N GLU A 165 0.23 1.96 1.34
CA GLU A 165 -1.09 2.42 0.91
C GLU A 165 -1.52 1.77 -0.42
N GLN A 166 -0.61 1.61 -1.39
CA GLN A 166 -0.88 0.89 -2.64
C GLN A 166 -1.26 -0.58 -2.38
N GLN A 167 -0.58 -1.26 -1.47
CA GLN A 167 -0.97 -2.60 -1.04
C GLN A 167 -2.40 -2.62 -0.46
N HIS A 168 -2.75 -1.61 0.33
CA HIS A 168 -4.08 -1.50 0.91
C HIS A 168 -5.17 -1.13 -0.11
N GLN A 169 -4.85 -0.47 -1.22
CA GLN A 169 -5.76 -0.29 -2.36
C GLN A 169 -6.13 -1.64 -3.00
N GLU A 170 -5.17 -2.54 -3.19
CA GLU A 170 -5.41 -3.88 -3.72
C GLU A 170 -6.26 -4.72 -2.73
N LEU A 171 -5.93 -4.68 -1.43
CA LEU A 171 -6.70 -5.38 -0.40
C LEU A 171 -8.13 -4.85 -0.29
N LEU A 172 -8.33 -3.53 -0.36
CA LEU A 172 -9.64 -2.91 -0.37
C LEU A 172 -10.50 -3.43 -1.53
N LEU A 173 -9.94 -3.45 -2.75
CA LEU A 173 -10.65 -3.97 -3.92
C LEU A 173 -10.98 -5.46 -3.78
N THR A 174 -10.09 -6.24 -3.19
CA THR A 174 -10.31 -7.66 -2.92
C THR A 174 -11.45 -7.86 -1.92
N ASP A 175 -11.41 -7.14 -0.80
CA ASP A 175 -12.35 -7.27 0.29
C ASP A 175 -13.74 -6.77 -0.08
N ILE A 176 -13.85 -5.60 -0.75
CA ILE A 176 -15.14 -5.07 -1.20
C ILE A 176 -15.76 -5.92 -2.31
N LYS A 177 -14.96 -6.43 -3.24
CA LYS A 177 -15.44 -7.35 -4.28
C LYS A 177 -16.06 -8.59 -3.66
N HIS A 178 -15.41 -9.18 -2.65
CA HIS A 178 -15.96 -10.30 -1.91
C HIS A 178 -17.27 -9.92 -1.20
N ALA A 179 -17.32 -8.76 -0.54
CA ALA A 179 -18.51 -8.29 0.16
C ALA A 179 -19.71 -8.09 -0.77
N LEU A 180 -19.51 -7.42 -1.91
CA LEU A 180 -20.56 -7.21 -2.90
C LEU A 180 -21.02 -8.53 -3.55
N PHE A 181 -20.10 -9.48 -3.75
CA PHE A 181 -20.45 -10.81 -4.28
C PHE A 181 -21.29 -11.63 -3.31
N GLN A 182 -21.13 -11.46 -1.99
CA GLN A 182 -21.94 -12.14 -0.98
C GLN A 182 -23.35 -11.54 -0.87
N ASN A 183 -23.59 -10.34 -1.40
CA ASN A 183 -24.91 -9.73 -1.37
C ASN A 183 -25.82 -10.43 -2.37
N PRO A 184 -27.01 -10.96 -1.93
CA PRO A 184 -27.94 -11.67 -2.81
C PRO A 184 -28.44 -10.85 -3.99
N LEU A 185 -28.40 -9.51 -3.92
CA LEU A 185 -28.80 -8.61 -4.99
C LEU A 185 -27.70 -8.38 -6.02
N GLY A 186 -26.45 -8.81 -5.75
CA GLY A 186 -25.33 -8.69 -6.65
C GLY A 186 -25.00 -7.25 -7.07
N PRO A 187 -24.89 -6.28 -6.13
CA PRO A 187 -24.65 -4.89 -6.49
C PRO A 187 -23.31 -4.73 -7.18
N ALA A 188 -23.26 -3.89 -8.22
CA ALA A 188 -22.02 -3.49 -8.86
C ALA A 188 -21.34 -2.36 -8.07
N MET A 189 -20.00 -2.39 -7.98
CA MET A 189 -19.24 -1.29 -7.39
C MET A 189 -19.22 -0.06 -8.30
N PHE A 190 -19.18 -0.27 -9.61
CA PHE A 190 -19.15 0.79 -10.60
C PHE A 190 -20.35 0.64 -11.55
N ASP A 191 -21.01 1.75 -11.86
CA ASP A 191 -22.02 1.78 -12.89
C ASP A 191 -21.38 1.67 -14.28
N GLY A 192 -21.83 0.73 -15.08
CA GLY A 192 -21.41 0.61 -16.48
C GLY A 192 -21.15 -0.83 -16.93
N THR A 193 -21.34 -1.06 -18.22
CA THR A 193 -20.97 -2.32 -18.85
C THR A 193 -19.43 -2.36 -18.94
N PRO A 194 -18.77 -3.44 -18.46
CA PRO A 194 -17.33 -3.57 -18.62
C PRO A 194 -16.94 -3.39 -20.08
N ALA A 195 -15.97 -2.52 -20.37
CA ALA A 195 -15.42 -2.42 -21.72
C ALA A 195 -14.98 -3.83 -22.14
N LYS A 196 -15.47 -4.32 -23.30
CA LYS A 196 -14.97 -5.56 -23.88
C LYS A 196 -13.48 -5.38 -24.14
N ALA A 197 -12.66 -6.05 -23.36
CA ALA A 197 -11.25 -6.16 -23.68
C ALA A 197 -11.16 -6.97 -24.98
N GLU A 198 -10.81 -6.32 -26.07
CA GLU A 198 -10.38 -7.04 -27.26
C GLU A 198 -9.00 -7.61 -26.96
N LEU A 199 -8.96 -8.92 -26.68
CA LEU A 199 -7.72 -9.68 -26.66
C LEU A 199 -7.19 -9.72 -28.09
N THR A 200 -6.28 -8.83 -28.43
CA THR A 200 -5.41 -9.00 -29.60
C THR A 200 -4.42 -10.10 -29.25
N VAL A 201 -4.70 -11.32 -29.73
CA VAL A 201 -3.73 -12.41 -29.73
C VAL A 201 -2.69 -12.04 -30.80
N GLY A 202 -1.49 -11.64 -30.38
CA GLY A 202 -0.33 -11.46 -31.22
C GLY A 202 0.41 -12.78 -31.46
#